data_b94f2b37e846c41709a86b9e83e96d64
#
_entry.id   b94f2b37e846c41709a86b9e83e96d64
#
_cell.length_a   1.000
_cell.length_b   1.000
_cell.length_c   1.000
_cell.angle_alpha   90.00
_cell.angle_beta   90.00
_cell.angle_gamma   90.00
#
_symmetry.space_group_name_H-M   'P 1'
#
loop_
_entity.id
_entity.type
_entity.pdbx_description
1 polymer ?
#
loop_
_entity_poly.entity_id
_entity_poly.type
_entity_poly.pdbx_seq_one_letter_code
_entity_poly.pdbx_strand_id
1 'polypeptide(L)'
;MDEKIYAHSLKLIPQIGILRLEKLYGAFGSFKKIWKATHSKIMKKTQDKELADVLKQREKIDPEKEFEKLKKQGIGITTIKDSSFPALLKEISHPPLSLYYLGEIENVFKKFEHFVTIVGTRKATPYGRETAKNLARDLSTNKVVVVSGLALGIDGEAHRGALEGKT
;
A
#
# COMPACT_ATOMS: atom_id res chain seq x y z
N MET A 1 -3.49 -16.44 -4.01
CA MET A 1 -4.39 -16.09 -2.89
C MET A 1 -3.68 -16.12 -1.54
N ASP A 2 -2.99 -17.17 -1.21
CA ASP A 2 -2.31 -17.36 0.10
C ASP A 2 -1.33 -16.25 0.50
N GLU A 3 -0.50 -15.74 -0.43
CA GLU A 3 0.49 -14.69 -0.11
C GLU A 3 -0.15 -13.41 0.43
N LYS A 4 -1.29 -12.99 -0.13
CA LYS A 4 -2.03 -11.78 0.30
C LYS A 4 -2.60 -11.94 1.71
N ILE A 5 -3.12 -13.11 2.04
CA ILE A 5 -3.64 -13.44 3.37
C ILE A 5 -2.51 -13.29 4.40
N TYR A 6 -1.37 -13.90 4.16
CA TYR A 6 -0.25 -13.84 5.10
C TYR A 6 0.45 -12.48 5.12
N ALA A 7 0.49 -11.75 3.99
CA ALA A 7 0.98 -10.37 3.96
C ALA A 7 0.16 -9.46 4.87
N HIS A 8 -1.19 -9.60 4.83
CA HIS A 8 -2.09 -8.88 5.72
C HIS A 8 -1.85 -9.27 7.18
N SER A 9 -1.87 -10.56 7.48
CA SER A 9 -1.75 -11.05 8.84
C SER A 9 -0.45 -10.65 9.54
N LEU A 10 0.67 -10.63 8.81
CA LEU A 10 1.94 -10.14 9.35
C LEU A 10 1.90 -8.66 9.73
N LYS A 11 1.17 -7.84 8.98
CA LYS A 11 0.99 -6.41 9.27
C LYS A 11 0.09 -6.14 10.49
N LEU A 12 -0.69 -7.10 10.92
CA LEU A 12 -1.50 -6.99 12.14
C LEU A 12 -0.68 -7.15 13.42
N ILE A 13 0.57 -7.60 13.31
CA ILE A 13 1.48 -7.70 14.45
C ILE A 13 2.11 -6.31 14.68
N PRO A 14 1.80 -5.61 15.80
CA PRO A 14 2.15 -4.18 15.95
C PRO A 14 3.63 -3.85 15.81
N GLN A 15 4.51 -4.77 16.19
CA GLN A 15 5.96 -4.56 16.12
C GLN A 15 6.56 -4.93 14.76
N ILE A 16 5.77 -5.44 13.81
CA ILE A 16 6.25 -5.74 12.45
C ILE A 16 6.05 -4.52 11.56
N GLY A 17 6.93 -3.54 11.72
CA GLY A 17 7.03 -2.41 10.80
C GLY A 17 7.72 -2.78 9.47
N ILE A 18 7.85 -1.78 8.58
CA ILE A 18 8.37 -1.99 7.21
C ILE A 18 9.75 -2.66 7.20
N LEU A 19 10.70 -2.19 8.00
CA LEU A 19 12.07 -2.70 8.02
C LEU A 19 12.15 -4.16 8.51
N ARG A 20 11.37 -4.50 9.54
CA ARG A 20 11.31 -5.88 10.05
C ARG A 20 10.65 -6.81 9.03
N LEU A 21 9.63 -6.33 8.34
CA LEU A 21 8.98 -7.10 7.28
C LEU A 21 9.90 -7.30 6.08
N GLU A 22 10.66 -6.29 5.67
CA GLU A 22 11.70 -6.39 4.63
C GLU A 22 12.78 -7.41 5.00
N LYS A 23 13.31 -7.36 6.21
CA LYS A 23 14.29 -8.33 6.72
C LYS A 23 13.76 -9.77 6.64
N LEU A 24 12.51 -9.98 7.09
CA LEU A 24 11.85 -11.28 7.00
C LEU A 24 11.65 -11.72 5.56
N TYR A 25 11.15 -10.81 4.73
CA TYR A 25 10.87 -11.12 3.34
C TYR A 25 12.15 -11.43 2.54
N GLY A 26 13.22 -10.70 2.77
CA GLY A 26 14.55 -10.98 2.21
C GLY A 26 15.06 -12.37 2.61
N ALA A 27 14.87 -12.76 3.89
CA ALA A 27 15.31 -14.05 4.39
C ALA A 27 14.48 -15.26 3.90
N PHE A 28 13.19 -15.08 3.62
CA PHE A 28 12.24 -16.16 3.29
C PHE A 28 11.66 -16.12 1.88
N GLY A 29 11.61 -14.92 1.24
CA GLY A 29 11.10 -14.70 -0.11
C GLY A 29 9.58 -14.89 -0.28
N SER A 30 8.82 -15.10 0.82
CA SER A 30 7.38 -15.37 0.77
C SER A 30 6.74 -15.12 2.13
N PHE A 31 5.59 -14.44 2.14
CA PHE A 31 4.81 -14.19 3.36
C PHE A 31 4.30 -15.49 4.00
N LYS A 32 3.86 -16.44 3.17
CA LYS A 32 3.44 -17.76 3.62
C LYS A 32 4.58 -18.52 4.31
N LYS A 33 5.79 -18.47 3.75
CA LYS A 33 6.96 -19.11 4.37
C LYS A 33 7.35 -18.46 5.69
N ILE A 34 7.24 -17.12 5.81
CA ILE A 34 7.45 -16.40 7.07
C ILE A 34 6.42 -16.85 8.11
N TRP A 35 5.15 -16.84 7.73
CA TRP A 35 4.05 -17.22 8.63
C TRP A 35 4.18 -18.63 9.18
N LYS A 36 4.57 -19.58 8.35
CA LYS A 36 4.71 -20.99 8.72
C LYS A 36 6.07 -21.38 9.32
N ALA A 37 7.02 -20.44 9.38
CA ALA A 37 8.36 -20.74 9.88
C ALA A 37 8.35 -20.95 11.40
N THR A 38 9.13 -21.92 11.89
CA THR A 38 9.36 -22.11 13.32
C THR A 38 10.21 -20.98 13.90
N HIS A 39 10.11 -20.75 15.20
CA HIS A 39 10.91 -19.75 15.91
C HIS A 39 12.41 -19.95 15.66
N SER A 40 12.92 -21.18 15.77
CA SER A 40 14.33 -21.50 15.52
C SER A 40 14.76 -21.20 14.07
N LYS A 41 13.88 -21.44 13.09
CA LYS A 41 14.15 -21.15 11.70
C LYS A 41 14.20 -19.64 11.42
N ILE A 42 13.33 -18.86 12.10
CA ILE A 42 13.35 -17.39 12.03
C ILE A 42 14.66 -16.88 12.61
N MET A 43 15.02 -17.29 13.84
CA MET A 43 16.28 -16.94 14.48
C MET A 43 17.49 -17.26 13.60
N LYS A 44 17.56 -18.48 13.06
CA LYS A 44 18.69 -18.92 12.21
C LYS A 44 18.83 -18.06 10.97
N LYS A 45 17.72 -17.68 10.32
CA LYS A 45 17.73 -16.93 9.05
C LYS A 45 17.92 -15.43 9.24
N THR A 46 17.38 -14.85 10.30
CA THR A 46 17.41 -13.41 10.52
C THR A 46 18.50 -12.96 11.50
N GLN A 47 19.04 -13.89 12.29
CA GLN A 47 19.94 -13.64 13.40
C GLN A 47 19.39 -12.62 14.41
N ASP A 48 18.06 -12.63 14.58
CA ASP A 48 17.31 -11.65 15.35
C ASP A 48 16.32 -12.35 16.28
N LYS A 49 16.72 -12.46 17.55
CA LYS A 49 15.91 -13.12 18.60
C LYS A 49 14.64 -12.33 18.88
N GLU A 50 14.76 -11.01 18.97
CA GLU A 50 13.59 -10.15 19.25
C GLU A 50 12.52 -10.30 18.16
N LEU A 51 12.94 -10.28 16.90
CA LEU A 51 12.04 -10.47 15.75
C LEU A 51 11.36 -11.85 15.78
N ALA A 52 12.11 -12.90 16.15
CA ALA A 52 11.56 -14.25 16.29
C ALA A 52 10.52 -14.33 17.43
N ASP A 53 10.77 -13.64 18.54
CA ASP A 53 9.85 -13.58 19.68
C ASP A 53 8.59 -12.77 19.34
N VAL A 54 8.71 -11.63 18.65
CA VAL A 54 7.59 -10.82 18.18
C VAL A 54 6.65 -11.64 17.29
N LEU A 55 7.20 -12.48 16.42
CA LEU A 55 6.40 -13.32 15.52
C LEU A 55 5.57 -14.41 16.23
N LYS A 56 5.81 -14.72 17.50
CA LYS A 56 4.93 -15.60 18.28
C LYS A 56 3.52 -15.03 18.42
N GLN A 57 3.37 -13.70 18.37
CA GLN A 57 2.04 -13.05 18.45
C GLN A 57 1.09 -13.47 17.32
N ARG A 58 1.63 -13.99 16.20
CA ARG A 58 0.80 -14.53 15.11
C ARG A 58 -0.14 -15.65 15.52
N GLU A 59 0.19 -16.40 16.60
CA GLU A 59 -0.65 -17.47 17.11
C GLU A 59 -2.03 -17.00 17.58
N LYS A 60 -2.17 -15.70 17.86
CA LYS A 60 -3.42 -15.04 18.24
C LYS A 60 -4.23 -14.53 17.04
N ILE A 61 -3.71 -14.65 15.83
CA ILE A 61 -4.30 -14.11 14.60
C ILE A 61 -4.78 -15.26 13.74
N ASP A 62 -6.04 -15.25 13.40
CA ASP A 62 -6.62 -16.12 12.37
C ASP A 62 -6.50 -15.41 11.00
N PRO A 63 -5.59 -15.85 10.12
CA PRO A 63 -5.32 -15.17 8.87
C PRO A 63 -6.53 -15.06 7.94
N GLU A 64 -7.34 -16.10 7.90
CA GLU A 64 -8.48 -16.18 6.97
C GLU A 64 -9.60 -15.27 7.46
N LYS A 65 -9.89 -15.29 8.75
CA LYS A 65 -10.88 -14.41 9.37
C LYS A 65 -10.52 -12.93 9.22
N GLU A 66 -9.27 -12.57 9.43
CA GLU A 66 -8.83 -11.18 9.28
C GLU A 66 -8.87 -10.74 7.81
N PHE A 67 -8.51 -11.61 6.88
CA PHE A 67 -8.59 -11.31 5.46
C PHE A 67 -10.03 -11.16 4.96
N GLU A 68 -10.97 -11.95 5.48
CA GLU A 68 -12.41 -11.79 5.18
C GLU A 68 -12.98 -10.45 5.69
N LYS A 69 -12.45 -9.92 6.81
CA LYS A 69 -12.83 -8.56 7.26
C LYS A 69 -12.43 -7.48 6.24
N LEU A 70 -11.22 -7.60 5.65
CA LEU A 70 -10.79 -6.67 4.58
C LEU A 70 -11.73 -6.73 3.38
N LYS A 71 -12.05 -7.93 2.93
CA LYS A 71 -12.95 -8.13 1.78
C LYS A 71 -14.34 -7.52 2.02
N LYS A 72 -14.89 -7.72 3.22
CA LYS A 72 -16.19 -7.12 3.59
C LYS A 72 -16.17 -5.60 3.57
N GLN A 73 -15.02 -4.98 3.75
CA GLN A 73 -14.83 -3.52 3.64
C GLN A 73 -14.54 -3.05 2.20
N GLY A 74 -14.51 -3.97 1.23
CA GLY A 74 -14.15 -3.66 -0.16
C GLY A 74 -12.66 -3.34 -0.35
N ILE A 75 -11.81 -3.64 0.64
CA ILE A 75 -10.39 -3.33 0.59
C ILE A 75 -9.64 -4.47 -0.12
N GLY A 76 -8.99 -4.14 -1.23
CA GLY A 76 -8.07 -5.04 -1.91
C GLY A 76 -6.65 -4.97 -1.35
N ILE A 77 -5.86 -6.00 -1.61
CA ILE A 77 -4.44 -6.03 -1.32
C ILE A 77 -3.65 -6.55 -2.52
N THR A 78 -2.56 -5.88 -2.85
CA THR A 78 -1.57 -6.35 -3.83
C THR A 78 -0.21 -6.47 -3.16
N THR A 79 0.60 -7.41 -3.60
CA THR A 79 1.96 -7.65 -3.11
C THR A 79 2.98 -7.27 -4.18
N ILE A 80 4.22 -7.02 -3.77
CA ILE A 80 5.30 -6.61 -4.68
C ILE A 80 5.54 -7.59 -5.84
N LYS A 81 5.09 -8.85 -5.72
CA LYS A 81 5.19 -9.87 -6.77
C LYS A 81 3.99 -9.90 -7.72
N ASP A 82 2.90 -9.24 -7.36
CA ASP A 82 1.71 -9.24 -8.21
C ASP A 82 1.90 -8.32 -9.43
N SER A 83 1.26 -8.66 -10.53
CA SER A 83 1.23 -7.83 -11.75
C SER A 83 0.51 -6.51 -11.55
N SER A 84 -0.43 -6.47 -10.60
CA SER A 84 -1.17 -5.26 -10.22
C SER A 84 -0.39 -4.30 -9.32
N PHE A 85 0.80 -4.67 -8.86
CA PHE A 85 1.63 -3.78 -8.04
C PHE A 85 2.29 -2.73 -8.93
N PRO A 86 2.20 -1.41 -8.58
CA PRO A 86 2.75 -0.33 -9.39
C PRO A 86 4.25 -0.50 -9.67
N ALA A 87 4.63 -0.54 -10.95
CA ALA A 87 6.01 -0.82 -11.36
C ALA A 87 6.99 0.21 -10.79
N LEU A 88 6.69 1.50 -10.93
CA LEU A 88 7.55 2.59 -10.42
C LEU A 88 7.76 2.53 -8.90
N LEU A 89 6.79 2.01 -8.16
CA LEU A 89 6.92 1.87 -6.71
C LEU A 89 7.91 0.77 -6.29
N LYS A 90 8.23 -0.17 -7.20
CA LYS A 90 9.27 -1.18 -6.96
C LYS A 90 10.68 -0.61 -7.03
N GLU A 91 10.85 0.54 -7.68
CA GLU A 91 12.16 1.15 -7.96
C GLU A 91 12.67 2.05 -6.83
N ILE A 92 11.82 2.40 -5.86
CA ILE A 92 12.25 3.20 -4.70
C ILE A 92 13.12 2.38 -3.75
N SER A 93 13.95 3.05 -2.95
CA SER A 93 14.94 2.41 -2.05
C SER A 93 14.32 1.38 -1.09
N HIS A 94 13.12 1.64 -0.57
CA HIS A 94 12.39 0.76 0.35
C HIS A 94 10.95 0.57 -0.14
N PRO A 95 10.73 -0.25 -1.18
CA PRO A 95 9.41 -0.45 -1.72
C PRO A 95 8.50 -1.17 -0.70
N PRO A 96 7.26 -0.73 -0.52
CA PRO A 96 6.35 -1.44 0.34
C PRO A 96 6.08 -2.83 -0.23
N LEU A 97 6.21 -3.86 0.59
CA LEU A 97 6.04 -5.25 0.14
C LEU A 97 4.58 -5.62 -0.17
N SER A 98 3.62 -4.83 0.31
CA SER A 98 2.21 -4.93 -0.04
C SER A 98 1.50 -3.60 0.12
N LEU A 99 0.47 -3.36 -0.70
CA LEU A 99 -0.39 -2.18 -0.69
C LEU A 99 -1.84 -2.60 -0.46
N TYR A 100 -2.56 -1.80 0.31
CA TYR A 100 -4.01 -1.85 0.37
C TYR A 100 -4.59 -0.81 -0.58
N TYR A 101 -5.72 -1.13 -1.19
CA TYR A 101 -6.38 -0.22 -2.12
C TYR A 101 -7.91 -0.37 -2.06
N LEU A 102 -8.59 0.70 -2.43
CA LEU A 102 -10.00 0.73 -2.74
C LEU A 102 -10.15 1.01 -4.23
N GLY A 103 -11.15 0.41 -4.87
CA GLY A 103 -11.36 0.55 -6.31
C GLY A 103 -10.49 -0.39 -7.16
N GLU A 104 -10.16 0.03 -8.39
CA GLU A 104 -9.59 -0.83 -9.42
C GLU A 104 -8.13 -0.50 -9.74
N ILE A 105 -7.20 -0.90 -8.88
CA ILE A 105 -5.77 -0.60 -9.05
C ILE A 105 -5.21 -1.12 -10.39
N GLU A 106 -5.65 -2.28 -10.86
CA GLU A 106 -5.10 -2.90 -12.09
C GLU A 106 -5.43 -2.09 -13.34
N ASN A 107 -6.61 -1.50 -13.38
CA ASN A 107 -7.08 -0.76 -14.55
C ASN A 107 -6.40 0.60 -14.69
N VAL A 108 -6.08 1.26 -13.58
CA VAL A 108 -5.46 2.60 -13.59
C VAL A 108 -4.10 2.56 -14.29
N PHE A 109 -3.22 1.64 -13.89
CA PHE A 109 -1.85 1.56 -14.44
C PHE A 109 -1.77 0.94 -15.84
N LYS A 110 -2.84 0.26 -16.30
CA LYS A 110 -2.93 -0.27 -17.67
C LYS A 110 -3.59 0.70 -18.65
N LYS A 111 -4.52 1.52 -18.13
CA LYS A 111 -5.38 2.39 -18.96
C LYS A 111 -4.76 3.75 -19.21
N PHE A 112 -3.93 4.22 -18.29
CA PHE A 112 -3.37 5.58 -18.34
C PHE A 112 -1.84 5.53 -18.38
N GLU A 113 -1.26 6.38 -19.24
CA GLU A 113 0.20 6.48 -19.43
C GLU A 113 0.80 7.64 -18.65
N HIS A 114 0.01 8.66 -18.34
CA HIS A 114 0.50 9.88 -17.73
C HIS A 114 -0.04 10.06 -16.31
N PHE A 115 0.87 10.33 -15.40
CA PHE A 115 0.59 10.55 -13.98
C PHE A 115 1.24 11.85 -13.54
N VAL A 116 0.47 12.71 -12.86
CA VAL A 116 0.96 13.96 -12.28
C VAL A 116 0.65 13.99 -10.80
N THR A 117 1.67 14.30 -9.99
CA THR A 117 1.50 14.43 -8.54
C THR A 117 1.20 15.88 -8.19
N ILE A 118 0.08 16.11 -7.48
CA ILE A 118 -0.29 17.40 -6.90
C ILE A 118 -0.29 17.25 -5.39
N VAL A 119 0.61 17.97 -4.72
CA VAL A 119 0.73 17.98 -3.26
C VAL A 119 0.92 19.38 -2.73
N GLY A 120 0.52 19.62 -1.49
CA GLY A 120 0.72 20.95 -0.91
C GLY A 120 0.28 21.07 0.54
N THR A 121 0.14 22.31 0.99
CA THR A 121 -0.19 22.63 2.38
C THR A 121 -1.58 22.14 2.79
N ARG A 122 -1.69 21.66 4.02
CA ARG A 122 -2.98 21.32 4.65
C ARG A 122 -3.82 22.57 4.98
N LYS A 123 -3.15 23.72 5.18
CA LYS A 123 -3.79 25.03 5.43
C LYS A 123 -3.73 25.89 4.18
N ALA A 124 -4.39 25.45 3.11
CA ALA A 124 -4.39 26.16 1.85
C ALA A 124 -5.30 27.40 1.86
N THR A 125 -4.85 28.46 1.20
CA THR A 125 -5.67 29.66 0.94
C THR A 125 -6.83 29.33 -0.02
N PRO A 126 -7.91 30.14 -0.09
CA PRO A 126 -8.96 29.96 -1.07
C PRO A 126 -8.42 29.89 -2.51
N TYR A 127 -7.50 30.76 -2.87
CA TYR A 127 -6.84 30.77 -4.17
C TYR A 127 -6.09 29.47 -4.45
N GLY A 128 -5.29 28.99 -3.48
CA GLY A 128 -4.54 27.74 -3.64
C GLY A 128 -5.45 26.53 -3.81
N ARG A 129 -6.57 26.46 -3.09
CA ARG A 129 -7.58 25.39 -3.22
C ARG A 129 -8.20 25.40 -4.62
N GLU A 130 -8.64 26.56 -5.08
CA GLU A 130 -9.26 26.72 -6.39
C GLU A 130 -8.28 26.37 -7.51
N THR A 131 -7.05 26.84 -7.42
CA THR A 131 -5.99 26.53 -8.39
C THR A 131 -5.71 25.05 -8.46
N ALA A 132 -5.54 24.37 -7.32
CA ALA A 132 -5.29 22.93 -7.27
C ALA A 132 -6.46 22.13 -7.86
N LYS A 133 -7.70 22.53 -7.54
CA LYS A 133 -8.91 21.90 -8.06
C LYS A 133 -9.03 22.06 -9.58
N ASN A 134 -8.86 23.28 -10.11
CA ASN A 134 -8.97 23.56 -11.52
C ASN A 134 -7.87 22.84 -12.32
N LEU A 135 -6.62 22.92 -11.87
CA LEU A 135 -5.51 22.20 -12.50
C LEU A 135 -5.76 20.69 -12.56
N ALA A 136 -6.19 20.10 -11.44
CA ALA A 136 -6.47 18.67 -11.37
C ALA A 136 -7.62 18.27 -12.31
N ARG A 137 -8.68 19.08 -12.42
CA ARG A 137 -9.78 18.85 -13.35
C ARG A 137 -9.30 18.88 -14.79
N ASP A 138 -8.50 19.88 -15.15
CA ASP A 138 -8.01 20.05 -16.50
C ASP A 138 -7.07 18.90 -16.90
N LEU A 139 -6.17 18.46 -16.00
CA LEU A 139 -5.33 17.28 -16.20
C LEU A 139 -6.21 16.03 -16.42
N SER A 140 -7.17 15.80 -15.53
CA SER A 140 -8.06 14.65 -15.58
C SER A 140 -8.90 14.61 -16.86
N THR A 141 -9.43 15.74 -17.31
CA THR A 141 -10.14 15.86 -18.59
C THR A 141 -9.26 15.45 -19.78
N ASN A 142 -7.95 15.67 -19.68
CA ASN A 142 -6.96 15.25 -20.67
C ASN A 142 -6.39 13.85 -20.43
N LYS A 143 -7.07 13.02 -19.66
CA LYS A 143 -6.69 11.62 -19.35
C LYS A 143 -5.35 11.48 -18.60
N VAL A 144 -4.94 12.50 -17.87
CA VAL A 144 -3.80 12.45 -16.96
C VAL A 144 -4.29 12.08 -15.56
N VAL A 145 -3.75 11.03 -15.00
CA VAL A 145 -4.11 10.60 -13.63
C VAL A 145 -3.47 11.54 -12.60
N VAL A 146 -4.29 12.07 -11.71
CA VAL A 146 -3.81 12.90 -10.61
C VAL A 146 -3.52 12.02 -9.40
N VAL A 147 -2.27 12.02 -8.96
CA VAL A 147 -1.80 11.34 -7.76
C VAL A 147 -1.65 12.34 -6.62
N SER A 148 -2.20 12.04 -5.45
CA SER A 148 -2.06 12.91 -4.29
C SER A 148 -2.15 12.12 -2.98
N GLY A 149 -1.70 12.72 -1.87
CA GLY A 149 -1.63 12.06 -0.57
C GLY A 149 -2.96 12.02 0.21
N LEU A 150 -4.07 12.46 -0.40
CA LEU A 150 -5.41 12.53 0.22
C LEU A 150 -5.45 13.32 1.54
N ALA A 151 -4.51 14.22 1.77
CA ALA A 151 -4.49 15.09 2.93
C ALA A 151 -5.53 16.22 2.81
N LEU A 152 -5.85 16.89 3.92
CA LEU A 152 -6.63 18.13 3.89
C LEU A 152 -5.88 19.21 3.08
N GLY A 153 -6.62 20.16 2.50
CA GLY A 153 -6.05 21.28 1.76
C GLY A 153 -5.79 20.96 0.29
N ILE A 154 -4.60 21.22 -0.22
CA ILE A 154 -4.27 21.09 -1.65
C ILE A 154 -4.55 19.67 -2.16
N ASP A 155 -4.12 18.66 -1.46
CA ASP A 155 -4.30 17.26 -1.85
C ASP A 155 -5.77 16.90 -2.05
N GLY A 156 -6.61 17.26 -1.08
CA GLY A 156 -8.06 16.99 -1.13
C GLY A 156 -8.73 17.74 -2.28
N GLU A 157 -8.34 18.99 -2.57
CA GLU A 157 -8.89 19.73 -3.69
C GLU A 157 -8.41 19.17 -5.04
N ALA A 158 -7.17 18.68 -5.12
CA ALA A 158 -6.69 17.99 -6.31
C ALA A 158 -7.53 16.75 -6.62
N HIS A 159 -7.87 15.94 -5.61
CA HIS A 159 -8.76 14.79 -5.80
C HIS A 159 -10.17 15.21 -6.23
N ARG A 160 -10.73 16.28 -5.63
CA ARG A 160 -12.06 16.78 -6.04
C ARG A 160 -12.07 17.22 -7.51
N GLY A 161 -11.03 17.96 -7.95
CA GLY A 161 -10.90 18.37 -9.33
C GLY A 161 -10.75 17.16 -10.28
N ALA A 162 -9.92 16.20 -9.93
CA ALA A 162 -9.73 15.01 -10.73
C ALA A 162 -11.02 14.19 -10.92
N LEU A 163 -11.82 14.05 -9.87
CA LEU A 163 -13.13 13.39 -9.95
C LEU A 163 -14.11 14.10 -10.87
N GLU A 164 -14.08 15.46 -10.94
CA GLU A 164 -14.88 16.22 -11.90
C GLU A 164 -14.45 15.98 -13.34
N GLY A 165 -13.15 15.76 -13.59
CA GLY A 165 -12.59 15.42 -14.92
C GLY A 165 -12.78 13.96 -15.32
N LYS A 166 -13.24 13.09 -14.42
CA LYS A 166 -13.51 11.66 -14.64
C LYS A 166 -12.28 10.75 -14.83
N THR A 167 -11.13 11.09 -14.27
CA THR A 167 -9.99 10.14 -14.16
C THR A 167 -9.61 9.86 -12.71
#